data_3c8061f629e9fa2df16a850d641279a4
#
_entry.id   3c8061f629e9fa2df16a850d641279a4
#
_cell.length_a   1.000
_cell.length_b   1.000
_cell.length_c   1.000
_cell.angle_alpha   90.00
_cell.angle_beta   90.00
_cell.angle_gamma   90.00
#
_symmetry.space_group_name_H-M   'P 1'
#
loop_
_entity.id
_entity.type
_entity.pdbx_description
1 polymer ?
#
loop_
_entity_poly.entity_id
_entity_poly.type
_entity_poly.pdbx_seq_one_letter_code
_entity_poly.pdbx_strand_id
1 'polypeptide(L)'
;MLAIGRALMTNPTLLVMDEPSEGLAPLIVREIGHIVAELKRAGLSILLVEQNLAFALALADRVYVMNKGQIVFAGTSAALAADDAVKHQYLGV
;
A
#
# COMPACT_ATOMS: atom_id res chain seq x y z
N MET A 1 -1.35 12.61 -8.60
CA MET A 1 -0.71 13.48 -7.59
C MET A 1 -1.62 14.62 -7.13
N LEU A 2 -2.43 15.20 -8.02
CA LEU A 2 -3.38 16.24 -7.63
C LEU A 2 -4.37 15.79 -6.55
N ALA A 3 -4.83 14.53 -6.62
CA ALA A 3 -5.76 13.98 -5.64
C ALA A 3 -5.15 13.89 -4.23
N ILE A 4 -3.85 13.55 -4.14
CA ILE A 4 -3.14 13.53 -2.86
C ILE A 4 -3.02 14.94 -2.30
N GLY A 5 -2.64 15.91 -3.14
CA GLY A 5 -2.54 17.32 -2.72
C GLY A 5 -3.86 17.85 -2.19
N ARG A 6 -4.98 17.56 -2.85
CA ARG A 6 -6.30 17.96 -2.39
C ARG A 6 -6.66 17.35 -1.04
N ALA A 7 -6.38 16.07 -0.85
CA ALA A 7 -6.63 15.40 0.42
C ALA A 7 -5.82 16.03 1.56
N LEU A 8 -4.56 16.39 1.31
CA LEU A 8 -3.70 17.00 2.31
C LEU A 8 -4.14 18.39 2.72
N MET A 9 -4.82 19.13 1.85
CA MET A 9 -5.35 20.45 2.19
C MET A 9 -6.43 20.42 3.27
N THR A 10 -6.98 19.24 3.57
CA THR A 10 -7.97 19.06 4.64
C THR A 10 -7.35 18.73 5.99
N ASN A 11 -6.01 18.66 6.09
CA ASN A 11 -5.28 18.26 7.30
C ASN A 11 -5.76 16.92 7.88
N PRO A 12 -5.76 15.84 7.08
CA PRO A 12 -6.29 14.57 7.54
C PRO A 12 -5.37 13.92 8.57
N THR A 13 -5.94 13.09 9.46
CA THR A 13 -5.18 12.19 10.31
C THR A 13 -5.01 10.83 9.65
N LEU A 14 -5.86 10.51 8.69
CA LEU A 14 -5.84 9.27 7.92
C LEU A 14 -6.01 9.60 6.44
N LEU A 15 -5.15 9.06 5.60
CA LEU A 15 -5.26 9.13 4.16
C LEU A 15 -5.56 7.73 3.62
N VAL A 16 -6.61 7.60 2.80
CA VAL A 16 -6.95 6.36 2.12
C VAL A 16 -6.56 6.48 0.65
N MET A 17 -5.77 5.53 0.16
CA MET A 17 -5.34 5.48 -1.23
C MET A 17 -5.74 4.14 -1.84
N ASP A 18 -6.51 4.20 -2.93
CA ASP A 18 -7.01 3.01 -3.62
C ASP A 18 -6.26 2.82 -4.94
N GLU A 19 -5.44 1.78 -4.99
CA GLU A 19 -4.64 1.39 -6.15
C GLU A 19 -3.88 2.55 -6.80
N PRO A 20 -3.09 3.31 -6.02
CA PRO A 20 -2.45 4.52 -6.56
C PRO A 20 -1.38 4.23 -7.64
N SER A 21 -0.88 2.99 -7.72
CA SER A 21 0.11 2.62 -8.73
C SER A 21 -0.50 2.11 -10.03
N GLU A 22 -1.81 1.87 -10.09
CA GLU A 22 -2.45 1.23 -11.23
C GLU A 22 -2.34 2.07 -12.49
N GLY A 23 -1.89 1.43 -13.57
CA GLY A 23 -1.79 2.07 -14.89
C GLY A 23 -0.67 3.09 -15.03
N LEU A 24 0.19 3.25 -14.03
CA LEU A 24 1.25 4.25 -14.04
C LEU A 24 2.61 3.66 -14.43
N ALA A 25 3.44 4.49 -15.05
CA ALA A 25 4.81 4.11 -15.39
C ALA A 25 5.63 3.84 -14.12
N PRO A 26 6.63 2.94 -14.17
CA PRO A 26 7.45 2.60 -13.00
C PRO A 26 8.10 3.80 -12.31
N LEU A 27 8.53 4.80 -13.07
CA LEU A 27 9.12 6.01 -12.51
C LEU A 27 8.11 6.79 -11.66
N ILE A 28 6.87 6.91 -12.15
CA ILE A 28 5.80 7.61 -11.43
C ILE A 28 5.40 6.83 -10.18
N VAL A 29 5.35 5.50 -10.26
CA VAL A 29 5.06 4.65 -9.09
C VAL A 29 6.12 4.87 -8.01
N ARG A 30 7.39 4.96 -8.38
CA ARG A 30 8.49 5.24 -7.45
C ARG A 30 8.34 6.60 -6.78
N GLU A 31 7.95 7.61 -7.54
CA GLU A 31 7.68 8.96 -7.01
C GLU A 31 6.56 8.94 -5.97
N ILE A 32 5.46 8.25 -6.27
CA ILE A 32 4.35 8.10 -5.33
C ILE A 32 4.82 7.39 -4.06
N GLY A 33 5.63 6.35 -4.20
CA GLY A 33 6.20 5.64 -3.06
C GLY A 33 7.01 6.55 -2.14
N HIS A 34 7.83 7.43 -2.71
CA HIS A 34 8.61 8.41 -1.93
C HIS A 34 7.71 9.37 -1.17
N ILE A 35 6.65 9.87 -1.81
CA ILE A 35 5.69 10.78 -1.19
C ILE A 35 4.97 10.08 -0.03
N VAL A 36 4.49 8.87 -0.24
CA VAL A 36 3.80 8.10 0.81
C VAL A 36 4.73 7.88 2.00
N ALA A 37 5.99 7.52 1.75
CA ALA A 37 6.98 7.33 2.81
C ALA A 37 7.22 8.60 3.61
N GLU A 38 7.28 9.77 2.96
CA GLU A 38 7.44 11.05 3.64
C GLU A 38 6.23 11.41 4.49
N LEU A 39 5.02 11.20 3.97
CA LEU A 39 3.79 11.46 4.72
C LEU A 39 3.71 10.57 5.96
N LYS A 40 4.13 9.34 5.86
CA LYS A 40 4.18 8.40 6.97
C LYS A 40 5.15 8.87 8.04
N ARG A 41 6.34 9.33 7.65
CA ARG A 41 7.32 9.88 8.57
C ARG A 41 6.83 11.15 9.26
N ALA A 42 5.97 11.90 8.59
CA ALA A 42 5.34 13.10 9.17
C ALA A 42 4.21 12.79 10.15
N GLY A 43 3.90 11.52 10.38
CA GLY A 43 2.90 11.10 11.36
C GLY A 43 1.52 10.82 10.79
N LEU A 44 1.35 10.88 9.47
CA LEU A 44 0.07 10.57 8.84
C LEU A 44 -0.16 9.06 8.79
N SER A 45 -1.33 8.62 9.22
CA SER A 45 -1.75 7.22 9.04
C SER A 45 -2.25 7.02 7.63
N ILE A 46 -1.85 5.93 6.99
CA ILE A 46 -2.20 5.67 5.59
C ILE A 46 -2.78 4.27 5.47
N LEU A 47 -3.97 4.18 4.88
CA LEU A 47 -4.55 2.92 4.44
C LEU A 47 -4.35 2.82 2.92
N LEU A 48 -3.57 1.83 2.50
CA LEU A 48 -3.22 1.61 1.10
C LEU A 48 -3.89 0.33 0.62
N VAL A 49 -4.76 0.46 -0.38
CA VAL A 49 -5.35 -0.68 -1.09
C VAL A 49 -4.57 -0.86 -2.39
N GLU A 50 -3.92 -2.02 -2.58
CA GLU A 50 -2.99 -2.18 -3.70
C GLU A 50 -2.93 -3.64 -4.17
N GLN A 51 -2.84 -3.83 -5.48
CA GLN A 51 -2.60 -5.13 -6.11
C GLN A 51 -1.11 -5.35 -6.42
N ASN A 52 -0.34 -4.28 -6.50
CA ASN A 52 1.10 -4.36 -6.70
C ASN A 52 1.77 -4.75 -5.38
N LEU A 53 2.11 -6.02 -5.25
CA LEU A 53 2.67 -6.55 -4.01
C LEU A 53 3.98 -5.88 -3.62
N ALA A 54 4.90 -5.70 -4.57
CA ALA A 54 6.18 -5.07 -4.29
C ALA A 54 6.01 -3.64 -3.76
N PHE A 55 5.11 -2.87 -4.35
CA PHE A 55 4.79 -1.51 -3.92
C PHE A 55 4.22 -1.51 -2.50
N ALA A 56 3.24 -2.38 -2.24
CA ALA A 56 2.61 -2.46 -0.93
C ALA A 56 3.60 -2.88 0.16
N LEU A 57 4.41 -3.90 -0.09
CA LEU A 57 5.38 -4.40 0.90
C LEU A 57 6.47 -3.39 1.20
N ALA A 58 6.85 -2.57 0.23
CA ALA A 58 7.87 -1.53 0.44
C ALA A 58 7.39 -0.41 1.36
N LEU A 59 6.08 -0.16 1.42
CA LEU A 59 5.52 0.98 2.15
C LEU A 59 4.80 0.60 3.44
N ALA A 60 4.20 -0.58 3.51
CA ALA A 60 3.34 -0.96 4.61
C ALA A 60 4.12 -1.50 5.81
N ASP A 61 3.64 -1.19 7.00
CA ASP A 61 4.12 -1.82 8.25
C ASP A 61 3.32 -3.09 8.53
N ARG A 62 1.99 -3.01 8.39
CA ARG A 62 1.09 -4.15 8.51
C ARG A 62 0.32 -4.34 7.22
N VAL A 63 0.02 -5.59 6.93
CA VAL A 63 -0.70 -5.96 5.71
C VAL A 63 -1.83 -6.93 6.01
N TYR A 64 -2.87 -6.82 5.20
CA TYR A 64 -4.01 -7.72 5.20
C TYR A 64 -4.21 -8.19 3.77
N VAL A 65 -4.25 -9.50 3.56
CA VAL A 65 -4.57 -10.07 2.25
C VAL A 65 -6.04 -10.44 2.24
N MET A 66 -6.77 -9.93 1.26
CA MET A 66 -8.19 -10.21 1.11
C MET A 66 -8.43 -11.09 -0.11
N ASN A 67 -9.33 -12.06 0.05
CA ASN A 67 -9.77 -12.92 -1.03
C ASN A 67 -11.27 -13.20 -0.87
N LYS A 68 -12.04 -12.89 -1.91
CA LYS A 68 -13.49 -13.11 -1.93
C LYS A 68 -14.20 -12.51 -0.70
N GLY A 69 -13.80 -11.28 -0.33
CA GLY A 69 -14.41 -10.57 0.80
C GLY A 69 -13.96 -11.01 2.18
N GLN A 70 -12.96 -11.89 2.27
CA GLN A 70 -12.44 -12.38 3.55
C GLN A 70 -10.96 -12.06 3.70
N ILE A 71 -10.54 -11.80 4.93
CA ILE A 71 -9.13 -11.63 5.26
C ILE A 71 -8.52 -13.02 5.41
N VAL A 72 -7.56 -13.36 4.55
CA VAL A 72 -6.88 -14.66 4.55
C VAL A 72 -5.48 -14.60 5.15
N PHE A 73 -4.96 -13.40 5.40
CA PHE A 73 -3.68 -13.16 6.05
C PHE A 73 -3.73 -11.82 6.76
N ALA A 74 -3.15 -11.74 7.94
CA ALA A 74 -2.95 -10.49 8.66
C ALA A 74 -1.62 -10.57 9.40
N GLY A 75 -0.76 -9.56 9.23
CA GLY A 75 0.54 -9.55 9.86
C GLY A 75 1.42 -8.41 9.39
N THR A 76 2.71 -8.51 9.65
CA THR A 76 3.69 -7.52 9.18
C THR A 76 4.03 -7.74 7.71
N SER A 77 4.56 -6.70 7.07
CA SER A 77 5.08 -6.82 5.71
C SER A 77 6.17 -7.88 5.60
N ALA A 78 7.06 -7.95 6.59
CA ALA A 78 8.12 -8.96 6.61
C ALA A 78 7.55 -10.37 6.70
N ALA A 79 6.51 -10.57 7.50
CA ALA A 79 5.86 -11.88 7.64
C ALA A 79 5.22 -12.31 6.32
N LEU A 80 4.54 -11.40 5.61
CA LEU A 80 3.97 -11.73 4.31
C LEU A 80 5.06 -12.00 3.27
N ALA A 81 6.10 -11.20 3.25
CA ALA A 81 7.21 -11.39 2.31
C ALA A 81 7.87 -12.77 2.46
N ALA A 82 7.88 -13.31 3.67
CA ALA A 82 8.44 -14.63 3.97
C ALA A 82 7.43 -15.77 3.79
N ASP A 83 6.15 -15.49 3.58
CA ASP A 83 5.09 -16.49 3.47
C ASP A 83 4.83 -16.84 2.01
N ASP A 84 5.63 -17.78 1.48
CA ASP A 84 5.50 -18.19 0.09
C ASP A 84 4.16 -18.89 -0.21
N ALA A 85 3.60 -19.59 0.77
CA ALA A 85 2.31 -20.28 0.60
C ALA A 85 1.19 -19.28 0.33
N VAL A 86 1.08 -18.22 1.14
CA VAL A 86 0.06 -17.19 0.96
C VAL A 86 0.29 -16.44 -0.34
N LYS A 87 1.53 -16.05 -0.64
CA LYS A 87 1.85 -15.34 -1.87
C LYS A 87 1.48 -16.16 -3.11
N HIS A 88 1.81 -17.45 -3.10
CA HIS A 88 1.51 -18.34 -4.20
C HIS A 88 0.00 -18.57 -4.35
N GLN A 89 -0.69 -18.85 -3.25
CA GLN A 89 -2.10 -19.22 -3.28
C GLN A 89 -3.02 -18.05 -3.63
N TYR A 90 -2.76 -16.86 -3.07
CA TYR A 90 -3.69 -15.73 -3.17
C TYR A 90 -3.19 -14.57 -4.01
N LEU A 91 -1.88 -14.42 -4.16
CA LEU A 91 -1.29 -13.26 -4.83
C LEU A 91 -0.65 -13.59 -6.19
N GLY A 92 -0.56 -14.86 -6.53
CA GLY A 92 -0.06 -15.30 -7.83
C GLY A 92 1.44 -15.07 -8.04
N VAL A 93 2.20 -15.00 -6.98
CA VAL A 93 3.66 -14.74 -7.06
C VAL A 93 4.48 -15.84 -6.44
#